data_9c60e5e848972ca752e0cb412fff9922
#
_entry.id   9c60e5e848972ca752e0cb412fff9922
#
_cell.length_a   1.000
_cell.length_b   1.000
_cell.length_c   1.000
_cell.angle_alpha   90.00
_cell.angle_beta   90.00
_cell.angle_gamma   90.00
#
_symmetry.space_group_name_H-M   'P 1'
#
loop_
_entity.id
_entity.type
_entity.pdbx_description
1 polymer ?
#
loop_
_entity_poly.entity_id
_entity_poly.type
_entity_poly.pdbx_seq_one_letter_code
_entity_poly.pdbx_strand_id
1 'polypeptide(L)'
;DFQNLMHVYMDAVFYPNIYQHEEIFRQEGWSYKMDSLEDDLAYNGVVYNEMKGAFSSPEGVLDRVVLNTLFPDTSYANESGGDPEVIPELTYEQFLDFHRRYYHPSNSYIYLYGNMDMEEKLNWLDQEYLSKFDYAPVDSKIRYQEPFDKVIEKEMPYSIASDESEEDNTYISYN
;
A
#
# COMPACT_ATOMS: atom_id res chain seq x y z
N ASP A 1 -12.42 -7.70 -25.90
CA ASP A 1 -12.94 -7.84 -24.74
C ASP A 1 -12.68 -6.79 -23.66
N PHE A 2 -12.44 -5.55 -24.14
CA PHE A 2 -12.20 -4.36 -23.34
C PHE A 2 -13.33 -4.12 -22.32
N GLN A 3 -14.59 -4.25 -22.78
CA GLN A 3 -15.77 -4.06 -21.93
C GLN A 3 -15.79 -5.03 -20.72
N ASN A 4 -15.47 -6.29 -20.94
CA ASN A 4 -15.43 -7.27 -19.87
C ASN A 4 -14.32 -6.98 -18.87
N LEU A 5 -13.15 -6.55 -19.35
CA LEU A 5 -12.05 -6.15 -18.48
C LEU A 5 -12.41 -4.93 -17.62
N MET A 6 -13.04 -3.91 -18.22
CA MET A 6 -13.56 -2.76 -17.48
C MET A 6 -14.53 -3.19 -16.37
N HIS A 7 -15.48 -4.07 -16.71
CA HIS A 7 -16.47 -4.54 -15.75
C HIS A 7 -15.81 -5.24 -14.54
N VAL A 8 -14.94 -6.20 -14.79
CA VAL A 8 -14.24 -6.92 -13.73
C VAL A 8 -13.41 -5.98 -12.86
N TYR A 9 -12.71 -5.02 -13.50
CA TYR A 9 -11.86 -4.09 -12.76
C TYR A 9 -12.66 -3.10 -11.91
N MET A 10 -13.70 -2.49 -12.49
CA MET A 10 -14.55 -1.54 -11.77
C MET A 10 -15.30 -2.20 -10.60
N ASP A 11 -15.78 -3.42 -10.82
CA ASP A 11 -16.42 -4.21 -9.77
C ASP A 11 -15.44 -4.50 -8.61
N ALA A 12 -14.23 -4.95 -8.93
CA ALA A 12 -13.20 -5.22 -7.93
C ALA A 12 -12.79 -3.98 -7.13
N VAL A 13 -12.83 -2.79 -7.72
CA VAL A 13 -12.46 -1.52 -7.05
C VAL A 13 -13.60 -1.00 -6.17
N PHE A 14 -14.83 -0.94 -6.69
CA PHE A 14 -15.96 -0.31 -5.99
C PHE A 14 -16.81 -1.27 -5.15
N TYR A 15 -16.82 -2.56 -5.52
CA TYR A 15 -17.60 -3.60 -4.84
C TYR A 15 -16.76 -4.83 -4.51
N PRO A 16 -15.57 -4.66 -3.88
CA PRO A 16 -14.68 -5.79 -3.61
C PRO A 16 -15.30 -6.77 -2.62
N ASN A 17 -14.99 -8.04 -2.79
CA ASN A 17 -15.47 -9.11 -1.91
C ASN A 17 -14.88 -9.08 -0.49
N ILE A 18 -13.98 -8.13 -0.21
CA ILE A 18 -13.33 -7.99 1.11
C ILE A 18 -14.31 -7.81 2.27
N TYR A 19 -15.52 -7.30 2.01
CA TYR A 19 -16.57 -7.11 3.03
C TYR A 19 -17.29 -8.39 3.43
N GLN A 20 -17.18 -9.43 2.62
CA GLN A 20 -17.86 -10.71 2.80
C GLN A 20 -16.90 -11.84 3.18
N HIS A 21 -15.60 -11.65 2.91
CA HIS A 21 -14.57 -12.67 2.99
C HIS A 21 -13.32 -12.14 3.71
N GLU A 22 -13.29 -12.30 5.03
CA GLU A 22 -12.11 -11.90 5.84
C GLU A 22 -10.84 -12.68 5.41
N GLU A 23 -11.00 -13.89 4.90
CA GLU A 23 -9.91 -14.71 4.40
C GLU A 23 -9.06 -14.02 3.33
N ILE A 24 -9.63 -13.07 2.56
CA ILE A 24 -8.89 -12.26 1.60
C ILE A 24 -7.83 -11.40 2.31
N PHE A 25 -8.24 -10.71 3.39
CA PHE A 25 -7.30 -9.94 4.21
C PHE A 25 -6.23 -10.83 4.83
N ARG A 26 -6.60 -12.02 5.32
CA ARG A 26 -5.67 -12.96 5.95
C ARG A 26 -4.66 -13.55 4.97
N GLN A 27 -5.08 -13.79 3.75
CA GLN A 27 -4.21 -14.31 2.68
C GLN A 27 -3.30 -13.22 2.11
N GLU A 28 -3.88 -12.08 1.75
CA GLU A 28 -3.15 -11.01 1.05
C GLU A 28 -2.36 -10.13 2.02
N GLY A 29 -2.92 -9.75 3.15
CA GLY A 29 -2.28 -8.89 4.14
C GLY A 29 -1.31 -9.67 5.01
N TRP A 30 -1.86 -10.28 6.06
CA TRP A 30 -1.07 -11.10 6.98
C TRP A 30 -1.95 -12.11 7.75
N SER A 31 -1.34 -13.21 8.15
CA SER A 31 -1.89 -14.21 9.05
C SER A 31 -0.80 -14.95 9.81
N TYR A 32 -1.19 -15.72 10.81
CA TYR A 32 -0.26 -16.68 11.40
C TYR A 32 -0.15 -17.93 10.55
N LYS A 33 1.07 -18.44 10.45
CA LYS A 33 1.40 -19.71 9.81
C LYS A 33 2.17 -20.61 10.77
N MET A 34 1.86 -21.88 10.71
CA MET A 34 2.57 -22.96 11.40
C MET A 34 2.55 -24.18 10.49
N ASP A 35 3.71 -24.69 10.12
CA ASP A 35 3.82 -25.81 9.18
C ASP A 35 3.68 -27.17 9.89
N SER A 36 4.05 -27.25 11.17
CA SER A 36 3.82 -28.42 12.03
C SER A 36 3.44 -27.98 13.45
N LEU A 37 2.89 -28.89 14.26
CA LEU A 37 2.52 -28.61 15.64
C LEU A 37 3.74 -28.36 16.57
N GLU A 38 4.93 -28.63 16.09
CA GLU A 38 6.20 -28.46 16.81
C GLU A 38 6.89 -27.14 16.46
N ASP A 39 6.39 -26.42 15.44
CA ASP A 39 6.97 -25.17 14.96
C ASP A 39 6.43 -23.96 15.76
N ASP A 40 7.23 -22.91 15.85
CA ASP A 40 6.80 -21.63 16.31
C ASP A 40 5.85 -20.97 15.31
N LEU A 41 4.92 -20.15 15.81
CA LEU A 41 4.08 -19.34 14.96
C LEU A 41 4.89 -18.29 14.20
N ALA A 42 4.71 -18.23 12.90
CA ALA A 42 5.33 -17.24 12.04
C ALA A 42 4.27 -16.34 11.40
N TYR A 43 4.66 -15.13 11.05
CA TYR A 43 3.83 -14.26 10.20
C TYR A 43 3.97 -14.68 8.74
N ASN A 44 2.84 -14.64 8.03
CA ASN A 44 2.75 -14.94 6.61
C ASN A 44 1.68 -14.04 5.97
N GLY A 45 1.76 -13.82 4.68
CA GLY A 45 0.84 -13.02 3.89
C GLY A 45 1.55 -12.55 2.62
N VAL A 46 0.81 -12.30 1.55
CA VAL A 46 1.42 -11.88 0.28
C VAL A 46 2.13 -10.54 0.48
N VAL A 47 1.41 -9.51 0.94
CA VAL A 47 1.97 -8.17 1.15
C VAL A 47 3.03 -8.17 2.24
N TYR A 48 2.78 -8.87 3.35
CA TYR A 48 3.78 -8.99 4.42
C TYR A 48 5.12 -9.56 3.93
N ASN A 49 5.09 -10.66 3.16
CA ASN A 49 6.30 -11.28 2.64
C ASN A 49 7.00 -10.42 1.60
N GLU A 50 6.23 -9.74 0.73
CA GLU A 50 6.75 -8.81 -0.27
C GLU A 50 7.50 -7.66 0.40
N MET A 51 6.88 -7.01 1.40
CA MET A 51 7.49 -5.89 2.10
C MET A 51 8.67 -6.30 2.96
N LYS A 52 8.61 -7.47 3.59
CA LYS A 52 9.77 -8.06 4.28
C LYS A 52 10.96 -8.26 3.32
N GLY A 53 10.67 -8.70 2.08
CA GLY A 53 11.69 -8.82 1.04
C GLY A 53 12.24 -7.46 0.59
N ALA A 54 11.38 -6.46 0.39
CA ALA A 54 11.78 -5.11 -0.02
C ALA A 54 12.71 -4.44 1.00
N PHE A 55 12.53 -4.71 2.29
CA PHE A 55 13.37 -4.16 3.37
C PHE A 55 14.54 -5.07 3.78
N SER A 56 14.83 -6.11 3.00
CA SER A 56 16.01 -6.95 3.23
C SER A 56 17.30 -6.37 2.65
N SER A 57 17.22 -5.32 1.81
CA SER A 57 18.39 -4.66 1.25
C SER A 57 18.70 -3.34 1.96
N PRO A 58 20.00 -2.98 2.07
CA PRO A 58 20.42 -1.69 2.66
C PRO A 58 19.86 -0.49 1.92
N GLU A 59 19.77 -0.56 0.59
CA GLU A 59 19.20 0.50 -0.25
C GLU A 59 17.70 0.70 0.04
N GLY A 60 16.93 -0.38 0.20
CA GLY A 60 15.51 -0.31 0.56
C GLY A 60 15.28 0.35 1.92
N VAL A 61 16.14 0.04 2.91
CA VAL A 61 16.11 0.69 4.23
C VAL A 61 16.47 2.17 4.10
N LEU A 62 17.54 2.49 3.35
CA LEU A 62 17.99 3.87 3.15
C LEU A 62 16.91 4.74 2.50
N ASP A 63 16.34 4.30 1.39
CA ASP A 63 15.31 5.04 0.64
C ASP A 63 14.09 5.33 1.52
N ARG A 64 13.64 4.34 2.30
CA ARG A 64 12.55 4.53 3.25
C ARG A 64 12.89 5.58 4.32
N VAL A 65 14.05 5.46 4.95
CA VAL A 65 14.47 6.38 6.02
C VAL A 65 14.62 7.79 5.48
N VAL A 66 15.14 7.96 4.26
CA VAL A 66 15.24 9.26 3.59
C VAL A 66 13.85 9.89 3.41
N LEU A 67 12.90 9.17 2.80
CA LEU A 67 11.55 9.70 2.56
C LEU A 67 10.82 10.02 3.87
N ASN A 68 10.84 9.11 4.84
CA ASN A 68 10.17 9.32 6.11
C ASN A 68 10.79 10.46 6.93
N THR A 69 12.09 10.72 6.77
CA THR A 69 12.80 11.81 7.46
C THR A 69 12.55 13.15 6.77
N LEU A 70 12.48 13.19 5.44
CA LEU A 70 12.21 14.41 4.68
C LEU A 70 10.75 14.86 4.77
N PHE A 71 9.81 13.94 4.96
CA PHE A 71 8.38 14.23 4.89
C PHE A 71 7.57 13.69 6.09
N PRO A 72 8.01 13.89 7.35
CA PRO A 72 7.38 13.29 8.52
C PRO A 72 5.95 13.78 8.78
N ASP A 73 5.56 14.97 8.30
CA ASP A 73 4.24 15.55 8.50
C ASP A 73 3.25 15.24 7.38
N THR A 74 3.62 14.38 6.44
CA THR A 74 2.84 14.05 5.25
C THR A 74 2.56 12.54 5.16
N SER A 75 1.76 12.12 4.18
CA SER A 75 1.56 10.69 3.89
C SER A 75 2.84 9.96 3.47
N TYR A 76 3.88 10.68 3.04
CA TYR A 76 5.20 10.10 2.73
C TYR A 76 6.02 9.71 3.98
N ALA A 77 5.53 10.04 5.18
CA ALA A 77 6.04 9.46 6.43
C ALA A 77 5.75 7.95 6.54
N ASN A 78 4.83 7.43 5.75
CA ASN A 78 4.46 6.03 5.72
C ASN A 78 5.01 5.36 4.47
N GLU A 79 5.33 4.08 4.59
CA GLU A 79 5.68 3.24 3.45
C GLU A 79 4.42 2.83 2.68
N SER A 80 4.39 3.02 1.34
CA SER A 80 3.19 2.78 0.54
C SER A 80 2.76 1.32 0.48
N GLY A 81 3.72 0.38 0.51
CA GLY A 81 3.45 -1.05 0.61
C GLY A 81 3.21 -1.55 2.03
N GLY A 82 3.46 -0.70 3.02
CA GLY A 82 3.38 -1.03 4.45
C GLY A 82 4.71 -1.44 5.06
N ASP A 83 4.85 -1.15 6.33
CA ASP A 83 6.02 -1.55 7.12
C ASP A 83 5.83 -2.99 7.62
N PRO A 84 6.73 -3.93 7.31
CA PRO A 84 6.59 -5.32 7.75
C PRO A 84 6.61 -5.50 9.28
N GLU A 85 7.14 -4.54 10.04
CA GLU A 85 7.07 -4.54 11.51
C GLU A 85 5.68 -4.13 12.01
N VAL A 86 4.94 -3.33 11.23
CA VAL A 86 3.62 -2.78 11.61
C VAL A 86 2.47 -3.55 10.95
N ILE A 87 2.67 -4.14 9.76
CA ILE A 87 1.62 -4.89 9.05
C ILE A 87 0.90 -5.91 9.97
N PRO A 88 1.59 -6.68 10.84
CA PRO A 88 0.92 -7.63 11.75
C PRO A 88 0.04 -7.00 12.83
N GLU A 89 0.12 -5.68 13.02
CA GLU A 89 -0.74 -4.94 13.95
C GLU A 89 -2.06 -4.51 13.31
N LEU A 90 -2.15 -4.54 11.95
CA LEU A 90 -3.34 -4.15 11.22
C LEU A 90 -4.47 -5.16 11.41
N THR A 91 -5.65 -4.62 11.70
CA THR A 91 -6.86 -5.42 11.86
C THR A 91 -7.70 -5.43 10.58
N TYR A 92 -8.53 -6.44 10.44
CA TYR A 92 -9.49 -6.52 9.34
C TYR A 92 -10.43 -5.30 9.31
N GLU A 93 -10.86 -4.80 10.47
CA GLU A 93 -11.73 -3.61 10.55
C GLU A 93 -11.02 -2.34 10.05
N GLN A 94 -9.73 -2.14 10.39
CA GLN A 94 -8.94 -1.02 9.86
C GLN A 94 -8.78 -1.10 8.33
N PHE A 95 -8.57 -2.30 7.81
CA PHE A 95 -8.50 -2.55 6.37
C PHE A 95 -9.81 -2.18 5.66
N LEU A 96 -10.96 -2.60 6.19
CA LEU A 96 -12.27 -2.24 5.63
C LEU A 96 -12.56 -0.74 5.75
N ASP A 97 -12.18 -0.11 6.89
CA ASP A 97 -12.37 1.33 7.09
C ASP A 97 -11.58 2.16 6.09
N PHE A 98 -10.36 1.74 5.77
CA PHE A 98 -9.55 2.41 4.75
C PHE A 98 -10.24 2.40 3.37
N HIS A 99 -10.77 1.26 2.94
CA HIS A 99 -11.52 1.15 1.70
C HIS A 99 -12.78 2.04 1.73
N ARG A 100 -13.60 1.98 2.77
CA ARG A 100 -14.80 2.82 2.91
C ARG A 100 -14.51 4.32 2.82
N ARG A 101 -13.39 4.76 3.35
CA ARG A 101 -13.03 6.18 3.43
C ARG A 101 -12.47 6.74 2.15
N TYR A 102 -11.71 5.97 1.41
CA TYR A 102 -10.91 6.47 0.30
C TYR A 102 -11.32 5.95 -1.08
N TYR A 103 -11.93 4.77 -1.17
CA TYR A 103 -12.35 4.15 -2.42
C TYR A 103 -13.76 4.58 -2.81
N HIS A 104 -13.85 5.81 -3.29
CA HIS A 104 -15.10 6.39 -3.77
C HIS A 104 -14.86 7.05 -5.15
N PRO A 105 -15.82 6.98 -6.11
CA PRO A 105 -15.66 7.61 -7.43
C PRO A 105 -15.27 9.08 -7.37
N SER A 106 -15.77 9.84 -6.37
CA SER A 106 -15.40 11.24 -6.17
C SER A 106 -13.94 11.48 -5.79
N ASN A 107 -13.20 10.41 -5.41
CA ASN A 107 -11.78 10.42 -5.06
C ASN A 107 -10.95 9.61 -6.05
N SER A 108 -11.39 9.49 -7.29
CA SER A 108 -10.71 8.67 -8.28
C SER A 108 -10.48 9.40 -9.59
N TYR A 109 -9.47 8.97 -10.33
CA TYR A 109 -9.27 9.26 -11.73
C TYR A 109 -9.39 7.95 -12.50
N ILE A 110 -10.26 7.93 -13.52
CA ILE A 110 -10.46 6.75 -14.37
C ILE A 110 -9.77 7.03 -15.70
N TYR A 111 -8.79 6.22 -16.05
CA TYR A 111 -8.03 6.34 -17.28
C TYR A 111 -8.31 5.13 -18.17
N LEU A 112 -8.78 5.39 -19.40
CA LEU A 112 -9.06 4.37 -20.40
C LEU A 112 -8.07 4.54 -21.56
N TYR A 113 -7.37 3.49 -21.92
CA TYR A 113 -6.44 3.49 -23.05
C TYR A 113 -6.63 2.26 -23.91
N GLY A 114 -6.72 2.45 -25.22
CA GLY A 114 -6.85 1.37 -26.19
C GLY A 114 -7.73 1.77 -27.39
N ASN A 115 -7.94 0.82 -28.28
CA ASN A 115 -8.83 0.99 -29.42
C ASN A 115 -10.29 0.70 -29.00
N MET A 116 -11.07 1.75 -28.77
CA MET A 116 -12.45 1.67 -28.32
C MET A 116 -13.28 2.86 -28.81
N ASP A 117 -14.59 2.69 -28.82
CA ASP A 117 -15.52 3.83 -28.87
C ASP A 117 -15.60 4.46 -27.48
N MET A 118 -15.00 5.64 -27.34
CA MET A 118 -14.88 6.33 -26.05
C MET A 118 -16.26 6.75 -25.51
N GLU A 119 -17.14 7.23 -26.37
CA GLU A 119 -18.47 7.66 -25.96
C GLU A 119 -19.30 6.48 -25.43
N GLU A 120 -19.27 5.36 -26.13
CA GLU A 120 -19.93 4.14 -25.67
C GLU A 120 -19.40 3.70 -24.31
N LYS A 121 -18.07 3.73 -24.11
CA LYS A 121 -17.45 3.28 -22.84
C LYS A 121 -17.72 4.23 -21.68
N LEU A 122 -17.72 5.53 -21.91
CA LEU A 122 -18.08 6.51 -20.88
C LEU A 122 -19.55 6.41 -20.48
N ASN A 123 -20.46 6.26 -21.44
CA ASN A 123 -21.89 6.06 -21.16
C ASN A 123 -22.13 4.77 -20.37
N TRP A 124 -21.47 3.69 -20.74
CA TRP A 124 -21.57 2.44 -20.01
C TRP A 124 -21.02 2.57 -18.57
N LEU A 125 -19.88 3.21 -18.40
CA LEU A 125 -19.26 3.43 -17.10
C LEU A 125 -20.15 4.25 -16.16
N ASP A 126 -20.79 5.29 -16.71
CA ASP A 126 -21.76 6.09 -15.98
C ASP A 126 -22.97 5.26 -15.54
N GLN A 127 -23.62 4.56 -16.48
CA GLN A 127 -24.82 3.79 -16.21
C GLN A 127 -24.60 2.62 -15.27
N GLU A 128 -23.49 1.89 -15.42
CA GLU A 128 -23.25 0.69 -14.63
C GLU A 128 -22.63 0.97 -13.27
N TYR A 129 -21.88 2.07 -13.12
CA TYR A 129 -21.13 2.36 -11.91
C TYR A 129 -21.39 3.76 -11.37
N LEU A 130 -21.00 4.81 -12.08
CA LEU A 130 -20.85 6.13 -11.49
C LEU A 130 -22.17 6.77 -11.07
N SER A 131 -23.24 6.60 -11.84
CA SER A 131 -24.59 7.11 -11.52
C SER A 131 -25.22 6.48 -10.27
N LYS A 132 -24.65 5.40 -9.76
CA LYS A 132 -25.09 4.72 -8.52
C LYS A 132 -24.51 5.35 -7.25
N PHE A 133 -23.60 6.30 -7.39
CA PHE A 133 -22.96 6.99 -6.29
C PHE A 133 -23.36 8.47 -6.29
N ASP A 134 -23.75 8.96 -5.13
CA ASP A 134 -23.87 10.39 -4.90
C ASP A 134 -22.48 11.01 -4.72
N TYR A 135 -22.32 12.29 -5.03
CA TYR A 135 -21.06 12.98 -4.74
C TYR A 135 -20.77 12.98 -3.24
N ALA A 136 -19.60 12.50 -2.88
CA ALA A 136 -19.09 12.51 -1.50
C ALA A 136 -17.69 13.14 -1.48
N PRO A 137 -17.48 14.24 -0.73
CA PRO A 137 -16.13 14.79 -0.58
C PRO A 137 -15.26 13.86 0.26
N VAL A 138 -14.06 13.54 -0.25
CA VAL A 138 -13.06 12.76 0.46
C VAL A 138 -11.85 13.65 0.76
N ASP A 139 -11.48 13.76 2.03
CA ASP A 139 -10.26 14.49 2.43
C ASP A 139 -9.04 13.58 2.19
N SER A 140 -8.54 13.65 0.97
CA SER A 140 -7.34 12.93 0.50
C SER A 140 -6.20 13.88 0.13
N LYS A 141 -6.31 15.17 0.51
CA LYS A 141 -5.31 16.18 0.17
C LYS A 141 -4.01 15.93 0.92
N ILE A 142 -2.92 15.77 0.15
CA ILE A 142 -1.57 15.70 0.71
C ILE A 142 -1.16 17.10 1.15
N ARG A 143 -0.75 17.22 2.41
CA ARG A 143 -0.23 18.47 2.96
C ARG A 143 1.23 18.65 2.52
N TYR A 144 1.68 19.91 2.45
CA TYR A 144 3.08 20.21 2.28
C TYR A 144 3.84 19.94 3.58
N GLN A 145 5.06 19.48 3.45
CA GLN A 145 5.97 19.37 4.59
C GLN A 145 6.36 20.77 5.08
N GLU A 146 6.29 20.97 6.39
CA GLU A 146 6.79 22.21 7.00
C GLU A 146 8.33 22.24 6.93
N PRO A 147 8.92 23.44 6.72
CA PRO A 147 10.37 23.57 6.69
C PRO A 147 11.03 23.15 8.01
N PHE A 148 12.19 22.54 7.92
CA PHE A 148 12.99 22.21 9.11
C PHE A 148 13.80 23.41 9.58
N ASP A 149 13.85 23.61 10.89
CA ASP A 149 14.67 24.65 11.52
C ASP A 149 16.16 24.30 11.62
N LYS A 150 16.49 23.03 11.47
CA LYS A 150 17.85 22.48 11.62
C LYS A 150 18.05 21.22 10.78
N VAL A 151 19.30 20.89 10.53
CA VAL A 151 19.69 19.61 9.94
C VAL A 151 19.23 18.47 10.87
N ILE A 152 18.63 17.44 10.27
CA ILE A 152 18.24 16.20 10.94
C ILE A 152 19.25 15.14 10.57
N GLU A 153 19.82 14.52 11.57
CA GLU A 153 20.70 13.36 11.41
C GLU A 153 19.96 12.12 11.87
N LYS A 154 20.00 11.07 11.05
CA LYS A 154 19.43 9.76 11.34
C LYS A 154 20.48 8.69 11.14
N GLU A 155 20.51 7.75 12.06
CA GLU A 155 21.31 6.55 11.98
C GLU A 155 20.38 5.35 12.13
N MET A 156 20.44 4.42 11.18
CA MET A 156 19.61 3.22 11.17
C MET A 156 20.46 1.99 10.89
N PRO A 157 20.37 0.96 11.74
CA PRO A 157 20.96 -0.33 11.45
C PRO A 157 20.18 -1.02 10.31
N TYR A 158 20.88 -1.83 9.55
CA TYR A 158 20.27 -2.75 8.59
C TYR A 158 20.85 -4.16 8.77
N SER A 159 20.08 -5.16 8.34
CA SER A 159 20.49 -6.55 8.44
C SER A 159 21.46 -6.92 7.33
N ILE A 160 22.50 -7.65 7.68
CA ILE A 160 23.46 -8.27 6.75
C ILE A 160 23.38 -9.80 6.87
N ALA A 161 23.86 -10.52 5.87
CA ALA A 161 23.98 -11.96 5.95
C ALA A 161 25.05 -12.36 6.98
N SER A 162 24.94 -13.56 7.55
CA SER A 162 25.84 -14.03 8.62
C SER A 162 27.31 -14.21 8.20
N ASP A 163 27.55 -14.24 6.89
CA ASP A 163 28.88 -14.36 6.25
C ASP A 163 29.38 -13.03 5.67
N GLU A 164 28.63 -11.94 5.81
CA GLU A 164 29.05 -10.59 5.42
C GLU A 164 29.79 -9.87 6.55
N SER A 165 30.74 -9.00 6.18
CA SER A 165 31.48 -8.16 7.12
C SER A 165 30.71 -6.88 7.42
N GLU A 166 30.73 -6.44 8.66
CA GLU A 166 30.25 -5.11 9.07
C GLU A 166 31.21 -3.98 8.65
N GLU A 167 32.48 -4.32 8.32
CA GLU A 167 33.48 -3.33 7.93
C GLU A 167 33.24 -2.81 6.52
N ASP A 168 33.34 -1.49 6.34
CA ASP A 168 33.20 -0.77 5.07
C ASP A 168 31.79 -0.87 4.41
N ASN A 169 30.78 -1.27 5.16
CA ASN A 169 29.38 -1.43 4.72
C ASN A 169 28.47 -0.33 5.30
N THR A 170 28.88 0.93 5.14
CA THR A 170 28.06 2.08 5.56
C THR A 170 27.52 2.81 4.34
N TYR A 171 26.21 3.06 4.34
CA TYR A 171 25.51 3.83 3.32
C TYR A 171 25.22 5.23 3.86
N ILE A 172 25.52 6.27 3.10
CA ILE A 172 25.32 7.66 3.49
C ILE A 172 24.49 8.36 2.43
N SER A 173 23.42 9.04 2.88
CA SER A 173 22.62 9.94 2.03
C SER A 173 22.65 11.35 2.61
N TYR A 174 22.78 12.34 1.73
CA TYR A 174 22.67 13.76 2.07
C TYR A 174 21.63 14.41 1.16
N ASN A 175 20.55 14.96 1.74
CA ASN A 175 19.38 15.51 1.03
C ASN A 175 19.07 16.92 1.51
#